data_2071fd11b0ee6faa6c350a578ea184c5
#
_entry.id   2071fd11b0ee6faa6c350a578ea184c5
#
_cell.length_a   1.000
_cell.length_b   1.000
_cell.length_c   1.000
_cell.angle_alpha   90.00
_cell.angle_beta   90.00
_cell.angle_gamma   90.00
#
_symmetry.space_group_name_H-M   'P 1'
#
loop_
_entity.id
_entity.type
_entity.pdbx_description
1 polymer ?
#
loop_
_entity_poly.entity_id
_entity_poly.type
_entity_poly.pdbx_seq_one_letter_code
_entity_poly.pdbx_strand_id
1 'polypeptide(L)'
;LRDYPTLGHVIGFVHERAAAGFESQPGAEAIAGTRRNMLDKVFDAERFPRVGVRIDRPAAGDGFRVHITLRGTTREFSVPVVLEPISGGLRATGRLSLLQSDFGIVPFAVLGGALQVRDRVDLRFDIRTQPP
;
A
#
# COMPACT_ATOMS: atom_id res chain seq x y z
N LEU A 1 16.28 -13.48 2.99
CA LEU A 1 15.40 -13.25 1.81
C LEU A 1 14.40 -12.17 2.19
N ARG A 2 14.52 -11.03 1.55
CA ARG A 2 13.58 -9.91 1.74
C ARG A 2 12.43 -10.15 0.78
N ASP A 3 11.32 -10.69 1.29
CA ASP A 3 10.10 -10.81 0.50
C ASP A 3 9.49 -9.42 0.33
N TYR A 4 9.65 -8.87 -0.85
CA TYR A 4 8.93 -7.65 -1.24
C TYR A 4 7.47 -8.04 -1.52
N PRO A 5 6.49 -7.39 -0.88
CA PRO A 5 5.10 -7.64 -1.20
C PRO A 5 4.87 -7.39 -2.69
N THR A 6 4.26 -8.35 -3.36
CA THR A 6 3.88 -8.19 -4.77
C THR A 6 2.73 -7.20 -4.89
N LEU A 7 2.61 -6.56 -6.04
CA LEU A 7 1.49 -5.67 -6.32
C LEU A 7 0.13 -6.34 -6.09
N GLY A 8 0.05 -7.66 -6.30
CA GLY A 8 -1.13 -8.46 -5.99
C GLY A 8 -1.53 -8.44 -4.51
N HIS A 9 -0.57 -8.42 -3.59
CA HIS A 9 -0.85 -8.32 -2.16
C HIS A 9 -1.35 -6.92 -1.77
N VAL A 10 -0.77 -5.87 -2.35
CA VAL A 10 -1.21 -4.49 -2.13
C VAL A 10 -2.63 -4.28 -2.65
N ILE A 11 -2.95 -4.83 -3.81
CA ILE A 11 -4.28 -4.76 -4.41
C ILE A 11 -5.30 -5.57 -3.61
N GLY A 12 -4.94 -6.75 -3.12
CA GLY A 12 -5.79 -7.54 -2.23
C GLY A 12 -6.16 -6.76 -0.96
N PHE A 13 -5.18 -6.05 -0.37
CA PHE A 13 -5.40 -5.24 0.82
C PHE A 13 -6.32 -4.03 0.57
N VAL A 14 -6.16 -3.32 -0.55
CA VAL A 14 -7.05 -2.22 -0.95
C VAL A 14 -8.48 -2.74 -1.20
N HIS A 15 -8.60 -3.94 -1.74
CA HIS A 15 -9.88 -4.58 -2.02
C HIS A 15 -10.67 -4.95 -0.76
N GLU A 16 -10.01 -5.52 0.26
CA GLU A 16 -10.65 -5.86 1.53
C GLU A 16 -11.20 -4.62 2.25
N ARG A 17 -10.53 -3.49 2.13
CA ARG A 17 -10.94 -2.26 2.79
C ARG A 17 -12.04 -1.52 2.05
N ALA A 18 -12.09 -1.60 0.74
CA ALA A 18 -13.20 -1.08 -0.05
C ALA A 18 -14.52 -1.82 0.28
N ALA A 19 -14.44 -3.12 0.57
CA ALA A 19 -15.59 -3.93 0.95
C ALA A 19 -16.13 -3.62 2.36
N ALA A 20 -15.29 -3.09 3.27
CA ALA A 20 -15.65 -2.92 4.68
C ALA A 20 -16.34 -1.57 5.02
N GLY A 21 -16.48 -0.64 4.09
CA GLY A 21 -16.87 0.74 4.42
C GLY A 21 -17.97 1.38 3.56
N PHE A 22 -18.56 0.68 2.60
CA PHE A 22 -19.59 1.23 1.73
C PHE A 22 -20.92 0.51 1.93
N GLU A 23 -22.02 1.27 2.04
CA GLU A 23 -23.39 0.75 2.14
C GLU A 23 -23.83 -0.02 0.89
N SER A 24 -23.19 0.20 -0.26
CA SER A 24 -23.40 -0.55 -1.49
C SER A 24 -22.09 -1.19 -1.94
N GLN A 25 -22.09 -2.51 -2.07
CA GLN A 25 -20.95 -3.20 -2.67
C GLN A 25 -20.99 -3.03 -4.19
N PRO A 26 -19.89 -2.60 -4.82
CA PRO A 26 -19.80 -2.52 -6.27
C PRO A 26 -19.91 -3.92 -6.89
N GLY A 27 -20.54 -4.03 -8.05
CA GLY A 27 -20.63 -5.30 -8.78
C GLY A 27 -19.26 -5.84 -9.21
N ALA A 28 -19.15 -7.13 -9.45
CA ALA A 28 -17.91 -7.81 -9.81
C ALA A 28 -17.18 -7.17 -11.02
N GLU A 29 -17.94 -6.68 -12.01
CA GLU A 29 -17.42 -6.01 -13.19
C GLU A 29 -16.77 -4.65 -12.85
N ALA A 30 -17.40 -3.87 -11.97
CA ALA A 30 -16.85 -2.60 -11.49
C ALA A 30 -15.57 -2.81 -10.70
N ILE A 31 -15.52 -3.85 -9.89
CA ILE A 31 -14.32 -4.26 -9.14
C ILE A 31 -13.19 -4.64 -10.11
N ALA A 32 -13.48 -5.48 -11.11
CA ALA A 32 -12.51 -5.89 -12.12
C ALA A 32 -12.01 -4.70 -12.96
N GLY A 33 -12.88 -3.76 -13.29
CA GLY A 33 -12.54 -2.52 -13.99
C GLY A 33 -11.61 -1.63 -13.17
N THR A 34 -11.93 -1.43 -11.89
CA THR A 34 -11.09 -0.67 -10.95
C THR A 34 -9.70 -1.30 -10.82
N ARG A 35 -9.65 -2.62 -10.66
CA ARG A 35 -8.38 -3.35 -10.59
C ARG A 35 -7.54 -3.15 -11.85
N ARG A 36 -8.13 -3.29 -13.04
CA ARG A 36 -7.41 -3.06 -14.31
C ARG A 36 -6.86 -1.64 -14.37
N ASN A 37 -7.69 -0.63 -14.07
CA ASN A 37 -7.24 0.76 -14.09
C ASN A 37 -6.10 1.03 -13.10
N MET A 38 -6.15 0.43 -11.91
CA MET A 38 -5.06 0.54 -10.95
C MET A 38 -3.77 -0.08 -11.50
N LEU A 39 -3.84 -1.29 -12.04
CA LEU A 39 -2.66 -1.99 -12.56
C LEU A 39 -2.06 -1.27 -13.75
N ASP A 40 -2.89 -0.89 -14.72
CA ASP A 40 -2.39 -0.41 -16.01
C ASP A 40 -2.10 1.09 -15.97
N LYS A 41 -2.99 1.91 -15.38
CA LYS A 41 -2.91 3.36 -15.47
C LYS A 41 -2.26 4.03 -14.27
N VAL A 42 -2.41 3.45 -13.07
CA VAL A 42 -1.84 4.03 -11.85
C VAL A 42 -0.46 3.47 -11.57
N PHE A 43 -0.33 2.16 -11.55
CA PHE A 43 0.92 1.52 -11.16
C PHE A 43 1.84 1.14 -12.32
N ASP A 44 1.32 1.09 -13.55
CA ASP A 44 2.09 0.59 -14.71
C ASP A 44 2.74 -0.77 -14.37
N ALA A 45 1.88 -1.72 -13.95
CA ALA A 45 2.31 -2.97 -13.32
C ALA A 45 3.06 -3.89 -14.26
N GLU A 46 2.90 -3.74 -15.56
CA GLU A 46 3.68 -4.45 -16.57
C GLU A 46 5.17 -4.06 -16.48
N ARG A 47 5.43 -2.77 -16.33
CA ARG A 47 6.77 -2.21 -16.21
C ARG A 47 7.32 -2.27 -14.79
N PHE A 48 6.46 -2.09 -13.79
CA PHE A 48 6.81 -2.07 -12.37
C PHE A 48 6.00 -3.10 -11.57
N PRO A 49 6.26 -4.40 -11.74
CA PRO A 49 5.44 -5.47 -11.14
C PRO A 49 5.60 -5.62 -9.62
N ARG A 50 6.49 -4.85 -9.00
CA ARG A 50 6.82 -4.97 -7.58
C ARG A 50 6.81 -3.64 -6.88
N VAL A 51 6.36 -3.66 -5.63
CA VAL A 51 6.53 -2.58 -4.65
C VAL A 51 7.68 -2.95 -3.73
N GLY A 52 8.67 -2.08 -3.61
CA GLY A 52 9.77 -2.26 -2.67
C GLY A 52 9.40 -1.66 -1.31
N VAL A 53 9.62 -2.41 -0.24
CA VAL A 53 9.52 -1.90 1.14
C VAL A 53 10.76 -2.31 1.91
N ARG A 54 11.50 -1.33 2.42
CA ARG A 54 12.64 -1.55 3.30
C ARG A 54 12.37 -0.87 4.63
N ILE A 55 12.60 -1.57 5.71
CA ILE A 55 12.38 -1.09 7.06
C ILE A 55 13.73 -1.08 7.78
N ASP A 56 14.15 0.09 8.24
CA ASP A 56 15.34 0.28 9.03
C ASP A 56 14.93 0.57 10.48
N ARG A 57 15.57 -0.12 11.43
CA ARG A 57 15.37 0.14 12.85
C ARG A 57 16.06 1.46 13.19
N PRO A 58 15.38 2.43 13.82
CA PRO A 58 16.03 3.66 14.23
C PRO A 58 17.08 3.37 15.32
N ALA A 59 18.17 4.12 15.28
CA ALA A 59 19.18 4.04 16.33
C ALA A 59 18.67 4.61 17.68
N ALA A 60 17.71 5.52 17.63
CA ALA A 60 17.02 6.09 18.79
C ALA A 60 15.71 6.74 18.32
N GLY A 61 14.65 6.67 19.15
CA GLY A 61 13.37 7.33 18.90
C GLY A 61 12.20 6.38 18.63
N ASP A 62 11.01 6.96 18.64
CA ASP A 62 9.74 6.25 18.44
C ASP A 62 9.40 6.20 16.95
N GLY A 63 9.60 5.08 16.31
CA GLY A 63 9.19 4.84 14.93
C GLY A 63 10.24 4.13 14.09
N PHE A 64 9.77 3.46 13.06
CA PHE A 64 10.63 2.81 12.09
C PHE A 64 10.78 3.70 10.86
N ARG A 65 11.98 3.71 10.29
CA ARG A 65 12.23 4.35 9.01
C ARG A 65 11.85 3.38 7.90
N VAL A 66 10.82 3.72 7.15
CA VAL A 66 10.26 2.88 6.08
C VAL A 66 10.54 3.53 4.74
N HIS A 67 11.25 2.83 3.88
CA HIS A 67 11.48 3.24 2.50
C HIS A 67 10.54 2.48 1.59
N ILE A 68 9.69 3.20 0.87
CA ILE A 68 8.75 2.63 -0.09
C ILE A 68 9.20 3.00 -1.49
N THR A 69 9.30 2.01 -2.35
CA THR A 69 9.60 2.19 -3.78
C THR A 69 8.38 1.82 -4.60
N LEU A 70 7.82 2.82 -5.28
CA LEU A 70 6.72 2.67 -6.23
C LEU A 70 7.14 3.25 -7.58
N ARG A 71 6.90 2.54 -8.65
CA ARG A 71 7.23 2.96 -10.02
C ARG A 71 8.66 3.50 -10.16
N GLY A 72 9.61 2.85 -9.48
CA GLY A 72 11.02 3.26 -9.50
C GLY A 72 11.38 4.46 -8.62
N THR A 73 10.40 5.12 -7.99
CA THR A 73 10.63 6.25 -7.09
C THR A 73 10.59 5.77 -5.65
N THR A 74 11.61 6.12 -4.85
CA THR A 74 11.69 5.77 -3.42
C THR A 74 11.42 7.00 -2.57
N ARG A 75 10.58 6.80 -1.52
CA ARG A 75 10.31 7.81 -0.48
C ARG A 75 10.51 7.19 0.90
N GLU A 76 10.97 8.02 1.84
CA GLU A 76 11.20 7.65 3.23
C GLU A 76 10.07 8.19 4.11
N PHE A 77 9.61 7.36 5.04
CA PHE A 77 8.58 7.69 6.01
C PHE A 77 9.01 7.28 7.41
N SER A 78 8.70 8.11 8.40
CA SER A 78 8.79 7.73 9.81
C SER A 78 7.43 7.16 10.22
N VAL A 79 7.38 5.88 10.56
CA VAL A 79 6.14 5.16 10.80
C VAL A 79 6.12 4.62 12.23
N PRO A 80 5.17 5.05 13.07
CA PRO A 80 4.94 4.41 14.35
C PRO A 80 4.49 2.96 14.14
N VAL A 81 5.23 2.01 14.72
CA VAL A 81 4.93 0.58 14.62
C VAL A 81 4.76 0.01 16.00
N VAL A 82 3.63 -0.64 16.23
CA VAL A 82 3.41 -1.41 17.46
C VAL A 82 3.89 -2.83 17.21
N LEU A 83 4.82 -3.28 18.06
CA LEU A 83 5.35 -4.64 18.04
C LEU A 83 4.77 -5.43 19.21
N GLU A 84 4.12 -6.54 18.92
CA GLU A 84 3.53 -7.44 19.91
C GLU A 84 4.10 -8.84 19.74
N PRO A 85 4.68 -9.44 20.82
CA PRO A 85 5.02 -10.85 20.80
C PRO A 85 3.74 -11.69 20.65
N ILE A 86 3.78 -12.65 19.74
CA ILE A 86 2.69 -13.62 19.55
C ILE A 86 3.25 -15.04 19.67
N SER A 87 2.37 -16.02 19.81
CA SER A 87 2.79 -17.43 19.82
C SER A 87 3.50 -17.77 18.50
N GLY A 88 4.79 -18.08 18.57
CA GLY A 88 5.61 -18.44 17.41
C GLY A 88 6.13 -17.27 16.59
N GLY A 89 6.14 -16.02 17.11
CA GLY A 89 6.70 -14.90 16.34
C GLY A 89 6.42 -13.51 16.88
N LEU A 90 6.37 -12.56 15.98
CA LEU A 90 6.15 -11.15 16.26
C LEU A 90 5.06 -10.61 15.33
N ARG A 91 4.16 -9.80 15.87
CA ARG A 91 3.17 -9.06 15.11
C ARG A 91 3.57 -7.59 15.06
N ALA A 92 3.56 -7.00 13.87
CA ALA A 92 3.83 -5.60 13.65
C ALA A 92 2.60 -4.93 13.03
N THR A 93 2.08 -3.90 13.69
CA THR A 93 0.94 -3.13 13.19
C THR A 93 1.28 -1.66 13.09
N GLY A 94 0.71 -0.98 12.11
CA GLY A 94 0.93 0.44 11.94
C GLY A 94 0.03 1.06 10.87
N ARG A 95 0.16 2.39 10.77
CA ARG A 95 -0.53 3.21 9.77
C ARG A 95 0.45 4.18 9.16
N LEU A 96 0.23 4.49 7.89
CA LEU A 96 1.06 5.38 7.13
C LEU A 96 0.18 6.09 6.10
N SER A 97 0.39 7.39 5.93
CA SER A 97 -0.21 8.17 4.84
C SER A 97 0.87 8.54 3.85
N LEU A 98 0.55 8.44 2.57
CA LEU A 98 1.42 8.87 1.48
C LEU A 98 0.63 9.64 0.43
N LEU A 99 1.32 10.41 -0.38
CA LEU A 99 0.77 11.06 -1.56
C LEU A 99 1.21 10.29 -2.81
N GLN A 100 0.27 10.00 -3.69
CA GLN A 100 0.57 9.36 -4.97
C GLN A 100 1.52 10.22 -5.82
N SER A 101 1.33 11.54 -5.77
CA SER A 101 2.16 12.52 -6.47
C SER A 101 3.63 12.50 -6.03
N ASP A 102 3.94 12.13 -4.79
CA ASP A 102 5.32 11.98 -4.30
C ASP A 102 6.09 10.89 -5.07
N PHE A 103 5.37 9.94 -5.64
CA PHE A 103 5.93 8.87 -6.48
C PHE A 103 5.79 9.11 -7.98
N GLY A 104 5.44 10.35 -8.38
CA GLY A 104 5.19 10.68 -9.78
C GLY A 104 3.93 10.03 -10.36
N ILE A 105 3.01 9.59 -9.50
CA ILE A 105 1.72 9.04 -9.90
C ILE A 105 0.71 10.18 -9.97
N VAL A 106 0.09 10.33 -11.14
CA VAL A 106 -1.03 11.25 -11.30
C VAL A 106 -2.30 10.54 -10.80
N PRO A 107 -3.02 11.09 -9.81
CA PRO A 107 -4.25 10.49 -9.33
C PRO A 107 -5.24 10.24 -10.45
N PHE A 108 -5.80 9.04 -10.50
CA PHE A 108 -6.71 8.62 -11.56
C PHE A 108 -7.97 9.49 -11.59
N ALA A 109 -8.33 9.97 -12.77
CA ALA A 109 -9.51 10.79 -13.00
C ALA A 109 -10.30 10.28 -14.19
N VAL A 110 -11.62 10.47 -14.14
CA VAL A 110 -12.56 10.15 -15.22
C VAL A 110 -13.48 11.34 -15.50
N LEU A 111 -14.22 11.30 -16.58
CA LEU A 111 -15.17 12.34 -17.00
C LEU A 111 -14.53 13.75 -17.07
N GLY A 112 -13.36 13.84 -17.69
CA GLY A 112 -12.67 15.13 -17.83
C GLY A 112 -12.20 15.73 -16.51
N GLY A 113 -12.01 14.91 -15.47
CA GLY A 113 -11.60 15.38 -14.14
C GLY A 113 -12.74 15.61 -13.14
N ALA A 114 -13.99 15.42 -13.56
CA ALA A 114 -15.14 15.60 -12.67
C ALA A 114 -15.16 14.59 -11.50
N LEU A 115 -14.58 13.40 -11.72
CA LEU A 115 -14.36 12.40 -10.69
C LEU A 115 -12.87 12.09 -10.63
N GLN A 116 -12.24 12.36 -9.50
CA GLN A 116 -10.82 12.13 -9.28
C GLN A 116 -10.58 11.39 -7.98
N VAL A 117 -9.67 10.41 -8.02
CA VAL A 117 -9.16 9.75 -6.81
C VAL A 117 -8.33 10.75 -6.02
N ARG A 118 -8.46 10.76 -4.70
CA ARG A 118 -7.64 11.61 -3.83
C ARG A 118 -6.17 11.24 -3.98
N ASP A 119 -5.30 12.23 -3.98
CA ASP A 119 -3.84 12.04 -4.02
C ASP A 119 -3.35 11.30 -2.77
N ARG A 120 -3.89 11.65 -1.61
CA ARG A 120 -3.55 11.01 -0.33
C ARG A 120 -4.12 9.59 -0.25
N VAL A 121 -3.25 8.65 0.11
CA VAL A 121 -3.58 7.25 0.39
C VAL A 121 -3.19 6.94 1.84
N ASP A 122 -4.15 6.46 2.61
CA ASP A 122 -3.93 6.00 3.98
C ASP A 122 -3.80 4.47 3.98
N LEU A 123 -2.65 3.99 4.42
CA LEU A 123 -2.31 2.58 4.51
C LEU A 123 -2.36 2.11 5.96
N ARG A 124 -2.86 0.92 6.17
CA ARG A 124 -2.79 0.20 7.43
C ARG A 124 -2.17 -1.17 7.18
N PHE A 125 -1.27 -1.60 8.03
CA PHE A 125 -0.66 -2.91 7.91
C PHE A 125 -0.75 -3.70 9.22
N ASP A 126 -0.83 -5.01 9.07
CA ASP A 126 -0.79 -6.02 10.12
C ASP A 126 0.06 -7.17 9.59
N ILE A 127 1.30 -7.23 10.03
CA ILE A 127 2.30 -8.19 9.54
C ILE A 127 2.62 -9.14 10.66
N ARG A 128 2.61 -10.43 10.38
CA ARG A 128 3.01 -11.48 11.30
C ARG A 128 4.25 -12.16 10.76
N THR A 129 5.29 -12.23 11.59
CA THR A 129 6.47 -13.03 11.28
C THR A 129 6.22 -14.46 11.75
N GLN A 130 6.64 -15.43 10.95
CA GLN A 130 6.78 -16.81 11.40
C GLN A 130 8.24 -17.04 11.74
N PRO A 131 8.54 -17.87 12.77
CA PRO A 131 9.92 -18.26 13.02
C PRO A 131 10.46 -19.02 11.79
N PRO A 132 11.75 -18.91 11.54
CA PRO A 132 12.40 -19.64 10.47
C PRO A 132 12.29 -21.15 10.64
#